data_4209cabcaea143c97fbaeb16a842a61f
#
_entry.id   4209cabcaea143c97fbaeb16a842a61f
#
_cell.length_a   1.000
_cell.length_b   1.000
_cell.length_c   1.000
_cell.angle_alpha   90.00
_cell.angle_beta   90.00
_cell.angle_gamma   90.00
#
_symmetry.space_group_name_H-M   'P 1'
#
loop_
_entity.id
_entity.type
_entity.pdbx_description
1 polymer ?
#
loop_
_entity_poly.entity_id
_entity_poly.type
_entity_poly.pdbx_seq_one_letter_code
_entity_poly.pdbx_strand_id
1 'polypeptide(L)'
;LKHKYAFLLSLQLLEYEIRQLTDYSRQCSDCFDLLQTKLEDLCRFMVSEENERQWLLWSDQEEIRQHGERLRETSAQALCDMEKYQSIRMLERQMDMGRYLSALSDAVYDELRHFRIGRTSKVLFVGAGAFPLTALTVAKETRADVLCLDIDAEALDLGSRMAEASGLHDKVQFSGHGLKELPFVKEATHVMVASLVKNKLEVLEDLRQAVPPDTSIIVRYGNGLKSIFNYPLEKDLSQEWELSPVVRSRSIYDTLMIKPK
;
A
#
# COMPACT_ATOMS: atom_id res chain seq x y z
N LEU A 1 31.78 11.39 7.82
CA LEU A 1 31.67 11.63 6.36
C LEU A 1 31.68 10.33 5.55
N LYS A 2 32.61 9.37 5.79
CA LYS A 2 32.67 8.11 5.05
C LYS A 2 31.32 7.35 5.09
N HIS A 3 30.72 7.20 6.26
CA HIS A 3 29.43 6.49 6.42
C HIS A 3 28.28 7.24 5.74
N LYS A 4 28.27 8.57 5.78
CA LYS A 4 27.29 9.37 5.02
C LYS A 4 27.34 9.07 3.54
N TYR A 5 28.54 9.13 2.93
CA TYR A 5 28.67 8.90 1.50
C TYR A 5 28.38 7.45 1.11
N ALA A 6 28.72 6.47 1.95
CA ALA A 6 28.34 5.09 1.73
C ALA A 6 26.81 4.90 1.74
N PHE A 7 26.11 5.53 2.69
CA PHE A 7 24.66 5.50 2.78
C PHE A 7 24.00 6.21 1.59
N LEU A 8 24.47 7.40 1.22
CA LEU A 8 24.00 8.11 0.05
C LEU A 8 24.15 7.29 -1.23
N LEU A 9 25.31 6.67 -1.43
CA LEU A 9 25.56 5.80 -2.58
C LEU A 9 24.59 4.61 -2.61
N SER A 10 24.26 4.04 -1.44
CA SER A 10 23.28 2.95 -1.37
C SER A 10 21.88 3.38 -1.83
N LEU A 11 21.43 4.58 -1.45
CA LEU A 11 20.14 5.13 -1.92
C LEU A 11 20.18 5.38 -3.44
N GLN A 12 21.25 5.96 -3.95
CA GLN A 12 21.43 6.23 -5.38
C GLN A 12 21.44 4.94 -6.21
N LEU A 13 22.11 3.91 -5.73
CA LEU A 13 22.21 2.63 -6.42
C LEU A 13 20.85 1.95 -6.47
N LEU A 14 20.09 1.91 -5.37
CA LEU A 14 18.74 1.36 -5.35
C LEU A 14 17.82 2.10 -6.33
N GLU A 15 17.83 3.44 -6.32
CA GLU A 15 17.05 4.27 -7.25
C GLU A 15 17.40 3.94 -8.70
N TYR A 16 18.69 3.89 -9.03
CA TYR A 16 19.18 3.62 -10.37
C TYR A 16 18.76 2.23 -10.85
N GLU A 17 19.02 1.19 -10.07
CA GLU A 17 18.71 -0.19 -10.43
C GLU A 17 17.20 -0.42 -10.58
N ILE A 18 16.38 0.08 -9.67
CA ILE A 18 14.91 -0.04 -9.77
C ILE A 18 14.41 0.66 -11.04
N ARG A 19 14.88 1.86 -11.33
CA ARG A 19 14.51 2.59 -12.56
C ARG A 19 14.89 1.83 -13.82
N GLN A 20 16.15 1.35 -13.90
CA GLN A 20 16.61 0.59 -15.08
C GLN A 20 15.83 -0.70 -15.26
N LEU A 21 15.57 -1.45 -14.18
CA LEU A 21 14.81 -2.70 -14.24
C LEU A 21 13.34 -2.44 -14.62
N THR A 22 12.74 -1.33 -14.17
CA THR A 22 11.40 -0.92 -14.61
C THR A 22 11.37 -0.65 -16.11
N ASP A 23 12.37 0.06 -16.65
CA ASP A 23 12.45 0.33 -18.09
C ASP A 23 12.70 -0.95 -18.91
N TYR A 24 13.55 -1.84 -18.42
CA TYR A 24 13.81 -3.13 -19.06
C TYR A 24 12.59 -4.07 -19.02
N SER A 25 11.83 -4.08 -17.94
CA SER A 25 10.65 -4.93 -17.80
C SER A 25 9.54 -4.59 -18.80
N ARG A 26 9.46 -3.33 -19.24
CA ARG A 26 8.56 -2.91 -20.33
C ARG A 26 8.92 -3.49 -21.71
N GLN A 27 10.20 -3.88 -21.88
CA GLN A 27 10.70 -4.44 -23.14
C GLN A 27 10.84 -5.97 -23.08
N CYS A 28 11.09 -6.49 -21.89
CA CYS A 28 11.33 -7.91 -21.62
C CYS A 28 10.62 -8.32 -20.32
N SER A 29 9.55 -9.10 -20.46
CA SER A 29 8.72 -9.53 -19.32
C SER A 29 9.51 -10.31 -18.25
N ASP A 30 10.58 -11.02 -18.63
CA ASP A 30 11.41 -11.79 -17.68
C ASP A 30 12.20 -10.87 -16.73
N CYS A 31 12.38 -9.57 -17.11
CA CYS A 31 13.01 -8.59 -16.23
C CYS A 31 12.13 -8.21 -15.02
N PHE A 32 10.84 -8.53 -15.02
CA PHE A 32 10.01 -8.36 -13.83
C PHE A 32 10.47 -9.22 -12.65
N ASP A 33 11.06 -10.40 -12.87
CA ASP A 33 11.61 -11.22 -11.80
C ASP A 33 12.83 -10.54 -11.14
N LEU A 34 13.64 -9.84 -11.94
CA LEU A 34 14.75 -9.02 -11.44
C LEU A 34 14.25 -7.79 -10.69
N LEU A 35 13.22 -7.12 -11.23
CA LEU A 35 12.59 -5.98 -10.56
C LEU A 35 11.98 -6.37 -9.22
N GLN A 36 11.28 -7.49 -9.16
CA GLN A 36 10.74 -8.03 -7.91
C GLN A 36 11.84 -8.24 -6.88
N THR A 37 12.94 -8.92 -7.27
CA THR A 37 14.09 -9.14 -6.39
C THR A 37 14.65 -7.81 -5.85
N LYS A 38 14.72 -6.78 -6.70
CA LYS A 38 15.23 -5.46 -6.30
C LYS A 38 14.29 -4.71 -5.36
N LEU A 39 12.97 -4.81 -5.56
CA LEU A 39 11.98 -4.27 -4.61
C LEU A 39 12.04 -5.00 -3.26
N GLU A 40 12.32 -6.31 -3.24
CA GLU A 40 12.57 -7.04 -2.01
C GLU A 40 13.87 -6.61 -1.32
N ASP A 41 14.94 -6.29 -2.09
CA ASP A 41 16.17 -5.68 -1.55
C ASP A 41 15.87 -4.33 -0.86
N LEU A 42 15.05 -3.49 -1.49
CA LEU A 42 14.60 -2.24 -0.88
C LEU A 42 13.83 -2.48 0.42
N CYS A 43 12.93 -3.47 0.46
CA CYS A 43 12.23 -3.84 1.69
C CYS A 43 13.20 -4.29 2.79
N ARG A 44 14.21 -5.11 2.46
CA ARG A 44 15.27 -5.51 3.40
C ARG A 44 16.10 -4.32 3.87
N PHE A 45 16.40 -3.38 2.98
CA PHE A 45 17.13 -2.16 3.31
C PHE A 45 16.36 -1.32 4.34
N MET A 46 15.04 -1.16 4.18
CA MET A 46 14.19 -0.37 5.08
C MET A 46 14.04 -0.95 6.49
N VAL A 47 14.12 -2.28 6.65
CA VAL A 47 13.99 -2.93 7.96
C VAL A 47 15.33 -3.19 8.65
N SER A 48 16.43 -2.73 8.07
CA SER A 48 17.78 -2.85 8.63
C SER A 48 18.01 -1.81 9.72
N GLU A 49 18.33 -2.26 10.94
CA GLU A 49 18.66 -1.38 12.06
C GLU A 49 19.86 -0.46 11.78
N GLU A 50 20.83 -0.95 10.99
CA GLU A 50 22.01 -0.13 10.59
C GLU A 50 21.57 1.02 9.67
N ASN A 51 20.74 0.73 8.66
CA ASN A 51 20.25 1.74 7.73
C ASN A 51 19.32 2.75 8.43
N GLU A 52 18.52 2.30 9.39
CA GLU A 52 17.68 3.18 10.21
C GLU A 52 18.54 4.15 11.03
N ARG A 53 19.63 3.66 11.65
CA ARG A 53 20.60 4.52 12.34
C ARG A 53 21.26 5.53 11.40
N GLN A 54 21.63 5.11 10.16
CA GLN A 54 22.20 6.03 9.17
C GLN A 54 21.17 7.09 8.74
N TRP A 55 19.91 6.70 8.54
CA TRP A 55 18.83 7.64 8.22
C TRP A 55 18.65 8.68 9.34
N LEU A 56 18.56 8.26 10.60
CA LEU A 56 18.42 9.17 11.75
C LEU A 56 19.58 10.18 11.86
N LEU A 57 20.79 9.79 11.43
CA LEU A 57 21.96 10.66 11.47
C LEU A 57 22.03 11.65 10.30
N TRP A 58 21.46 11.32 9.14
CA TRP A 58 21.74 12.05 7.91
C TRP A 58 20.51 12.56 7.16
N SER A 59 19.27 12.18 7.53
CA SER A 59 18.04 12.55 6.80
C SER A 59 17.76 14.06 6.77
N ASP A 60 18.26 14.82 7.75
CA ASP A 60 18.16 16.28 7.75
C ASP A 60 19.00 16.94 6.66
N GLN A 61 19.94 16.22 6.05
CA GLN A 61 20.73 16.75 4.96
C GLN A 61 19.95 16.65 3.65
N GLU A 62 19.85 17.82 2.99
CA GLU A 62 19.06 18.00 1.76
C GLU A 62 19.33 16.93 0.70
N GLU A 63 20.59 16.57 0.50
CA GLU A 63 21.03 15.58 -0.49
C GLU A 63 20.45 14.17 -0.19
N ILE A 64 20.50 13.75 1.08
CA ILE A 64 19.95 12.45 1.51
C ILE A 64 18.43 12.44 1.38
N ARG A 65 17.78 13.51 1.82
CA ARG A 65 16.32 13.66 1.74
C ARG A 65 15.83 13.60 0.30
N GLN A 66 16.45 14.36 -0.60
CA GLN A 66 16.09 14.38 -2.03
C GLN A 66 16.27 13.02 -2.70
N HIS A 67 17.34 12.27 -2.37
CA HIS A 67 17.51 10.91 -2.89
C HIS A 67 16.46 9.93 -2.32
N GLY A 68 16.11 10.06 -1.04
CA GLY A 68 15.02 9.29 -0.44
C GLY A 68 13.68 9.54 -1.14
N GLU A 69 13.35 10.80 -1.43
CA GLU A 69 12.14 11.17 -2.17
C GLU A 69 12.12 10.63 -3.61
N ARG A 70 13.24 10.75 -4.33
CA ARG A 70 13.35 10.18 -5.69
C ARG A 70 13.22 8.66 -5.69
N LEU A 71 13.88 7.99 -4.73
CA LEU A 71 13.78 6.55 -4.58
C LEU A 71 12.34 6.13 -4.31
N ARG A 72 11.58 6.87 -3.48
CA ARG A 72 10.16 6.62 -3.26
C ARG A 72 9.34 6.71 -4.54
N GLU A 73 9.44 7.81 -5.29
CA GLU A 73 8.68 8.00 -6.53
C GLU A 73 9.02 6.89 -7.55
N THR A 74 10.30 6.56 -7.70
CA THR A 74 10.75 5.48 -8.60
C THR A 74 10.20 4.12 -8.17
N SER A 75 10.26 3.81 -6.89
CA SER A 75 9.83 2.51 -6.35
C SER A 75 8.32 2.35 -6.32
N ALA A 76 7.57 3.43 -6.04
CA ALA A 76 6.11 3.43 -6.12
C ALA A 76 5.64 3.14 -7.55
N GLN A 77 6.24 3.79 -8.56
CA GLN A 77 5.93 3.51 -9.96
C GLN A 77 6.29 2.07 -10.35
N ALA A 78 7.47 1.60 -9.93
CA ALA A 78 7.92 0.23 -10.18
C ALA A 78 6.96 -0.81 -9.58
N LEU A 79 6.43 -0.57 -8.38
CA LEU A 79 5.45 -1.47 -7.76
C LEU A 79 4.12 -1.46 -8.53
N CYS A 80 3.63 -0.29 -8.97
CA CYS A 80 2.41 -0.22 -9.78
C CYS A 80 2.56 -1.02 -11.08
N ASP A 81 3.69 -0.89 -11.80
CA ASP A 81 3.97 -1.66 -13.02
C ASP A 81 4.07 -3.17 -12.71
N MET A 82 4.69 -3.54 -11.58
CA MET A 82 4.80 -4.92 -11.12
C MET A 82 3.43 -5.53 -10.80
N GLU A 83 2.56 -4.82 -10.10
CA GLU A 83 1.21 -5.27 -9.77
C GLU A 83 0.37 -5.51 -11.02
N LYS A 84 0.44 -4.62 -12.01
CA LYS A 84 -0.22 -4.82 -13.30
C LYS A 84 0.27 -6.08 -14.00
N TYR A 85 1.58 -6.25 -14.08
CA TYR A 85 2.20 -7.44 -14.67
C TYR A 85 1.75 -8.72 -13.95
N GLN A 86 1.79 -8.74 -12.61
CA GLN A 86 1.39 -9.90 -11.82
C GLN A 86 -0.08 -10.24 -12.05
N SER A 87 -0.98 -9.25 -12.08
CA SER A 87 -2.40 -9.46 -12.34
C SER A 87 -2.65 -10.05 -13.73
N ILE A 88 -2.00 -9.51 -14.76
CA ILE A 88 -2.11 -10.05 -16.13
C ILE A 88 -1.64 -11.51 -16.16
N ARG A 89 -0.47 -11.80 -15.58
CA ARG A 89 0.08 -13.16 -15.55
C ARG A 89 -0.81 -14.17 -14.81
N MET A 90 -1.43 -13.73 -13.71
CA MET A 90 -2.38 -14.56 -12.96
C MET A 90 -3.62 -14.88 -13.79
N LEU A 91 -4.19 -13.87 -14.46
CA LEU A 91 -5.38 -14.01 -15.30
C LEU A 91 -5.11 -14.89 -16.53
N GLU A 92 -3.99 -14.69 -17.23
CA GLU A 92 -3.62 -15.46 -18.42
C GLU A 92 -3.36 -16.93 -18.13
N ARG A 93 -2.74 -17.24 -16.99
CA ARG A 93 -2.41 -18.63 -16.60
C ARG A 93 -3.57 -19.36 -15.95
N GLN A 94 -4.71 -18.72 -15.76
CA GLN A 94 -5.88 -19.29 -15.06
C GLN A 94 -5.47 -19.95 -13.73
N MET A 95 -4.56 -19.28 -12.99
CA MET A 95 -4.06 -19.81 -11.72
C MET A 95 -5.20 -19.88 -10.70
N ASP A 96 -5.12 -20.89 -9.82
CA ASP A 96 -6.07 -21.04 -8.71
C ASP A 96 -5.88 -19.90 -7.69
N MET A 97 -6.61 -18.82 -7.90
CA MET A 97 -6.63 -17.66 -7.02
C MET A 97 -6.97 -18.00 -5.57
N GLY A 98 -7.82 -19.02 -5.38
CA GLY A 98 -8.20 -19.48 -4.06
C GLY A 98 -7.01 -20.02 -3.27
N ARG A 99 -6.14 -20.82 -3.89
CA ARG A 99 -4.90 -21.31 -3.27
C ARG A 99 -3.91 -20.20 -3.01
N TYR A 100 -3.75 -19.28 -3.97
CA TYR A 100 -2.81 -18.15 -3.82
C TYR A 100 -3.21 -17.24 -2.66
N LEU A 101 -4.48 -16.83 -2.59
CA LEU A 101 -5.01 -16.03 -1.49
C LEU A 101 -4.89 -16.76 -0.14
N SER A 102 -5.07 -18.08 -0.11
CA SER A 102 -4.90 -18.85 1.14
C SER A 102 -3.46 -18.87 1.64
N ALA A 103 -2.48 -18.93 0.72
CA ALA A 103 -1.06 -18.90 1.10
C ALA A 103 -0.60 -17.55 1.66
N LEU A 104 -1.28 -16.44 1.29
CA LEU A 104 -0.97 -15.07 1.74
C LEU A 104 -1.81 -14.62 2.94
N SER A 105 -2.78 -15.42 3.36
CA SER A 105 -3.79 -15.01 4.34
C SER A 105 -3.24 -14.79 5.75
N ASP A 106 -2.17 -15.47 6.17
CA ASP A 106 -1.69 -15.42 7.56
C ASP A 106 -1.32 -13.99 8.01
N ALA A 107 -0.64 -13.22 7.16
CA ALA A 107 -0.29 -11.83 7.49
C ALA A 107 -1.52 -10.92 7.55
N VAL A 108 -2.55 -11.20 6.74
CA VAL A 108 -3.79 -10.42 6.69
C VAL A 108 -4.74 -10.83 7.81
N TYR A 109 -4.72 -12.09 8.25
CA TYR A 109 -5.54 -12.55 9.38
C TYR A 109 -5.30 -11.79 10.67
N ASP A 110 -4.04 -11.51 10.99
CA ASP A 110 -3.70 -10.72 12.17
C ASP A 110 -4.25 -9.29 12.06
N GLU A 111 -4.23 -8.72 10.85
CA GLU A 111 -4.86 -7.41 10.60
C GLU A 111 -6.38 -7.48 10.81
N LEU A 112 -7.04 -8.46 10.20
CA LEU A 112 -8.50 -8.60 10.28
C LEU A 112 -8.98 -8.73 11.72
N ARG A 113 -8.29 -9.53 12.54
CA ARG A 113 -8.60 -9.69 13.97
C ARG A 113 -8.38 -8.40 14.73
N HIS A 114 -7.26 -7.73 14.50
CA HIS A 114 -6.91 -6.49 15.19
C HIS A 114 -7.93 -5.39 14.91
N PHE A 115 -8.36 -5.27 13.65
CA PHE A 115 -9.33 -4.25 13.23
C PHE A 115 -10.79 -4.69 13.35
N ARG A 116 -11.06 -5.91 13.83
CA ARG A 116 -12.40 -6.46 14.04
C ARG A 116 -13.27 -6.45 12.77
N ILE A 117 -12.66 -6.66 11.61
CA ILE A 117 -13.37 -6.78 10.35
C ILE A 117 -14.09 -8.12 10.31
N GLY A 118 -15.39 -8.12 10.08
CA GLY A 118 -16.24 -9.30 10.08
C GLY A 118 -17.30 -9.25 8.97
N ARG A 119 -18.19 -10.22 8.96
CA ARG A 119 -19.18 -10.44 7.87
C ARG A 119 -20.10 -9.24 7.60
N THR A 120 -20.41 -8.46 8.63
CA THR A 120 -21.29 -7.28 8.52
C THR A 120 -20.51 -6.00 8.23
N SER A 121 -19.19 -6.09 8.12
CA SER A 121 -18.36 -4.93 7.82
C SER A 121 -18.52 -4.50 6.37
N LYS A 122 -18.53 -3.17 6.16
CA LYS A 122 -18.40 -2.52 4.87
C LYS A 122 -17.05 -1.83 4.83
N VAL A 123 -16.14 -2.35 4.00
CA VAL A 123 -14.74 -1.94 3.96
C VAL A 123 -14.48 -1.12 2.70
N LEU A 124 -14.09 0.14 2.88
CA LEU A 124 -13.60 0.98 1.80
C LEU A 124 -12.08 0.86 1.71
N PHE A 125 -11.55 0.55 0.55
CA PHE A 125 -10.11 0.45 0.32
C PHE A 125 -9.65 1.57 -0.63
N VAL A 126 -8.83 2.50 -0.16
CA VAL A 126 -8.31 3.63 -0.95
C VAL A 126 -6.88 3.32 -1.39
N GLY A 127 -6.65 3.32 -2.71
CA GLY A 127 -5.39 2.93 -3.33
C GLY A 127 -5.25 1.40 -3.40
N ALA A 128 -6.23 0.73 -4.00
CA ALA A 128 -6.28 -0.73 -4.04
C ALA A 128 -5.23 -1.35 -4.99
N GLY A 129 -4.76 -0.60 -5.98
CA GLY A 129 -3.81 -1.06 -6.99
C GLY A 129 -4.38 -2.08 -7.96
N ALA A 130 -3.55 -2.54 -8.89
CA ALA A 130 -3.94 -3.52 -9.89
C ALA A 130 -3.97 -4.95 -9.34
N PHE A 131 -3.30 -5.21 -8.22
CA PHE A 131 -3.21 -6.50 -7.56
C PHE A 131 -3.77 -6.42 -6.13
N PRO A 132 -5.11 -6.35 -5.97
CA PRO A 132 -5.78 -5.95 -4.72
C PRO A 132 -5.85 -7.11 -3.70
N LEU A 133 -4.71 -7.73 -3.38
CA LEU A 133 -4.62 -8.90 -2.52
C LEU A 133 -5.27 -8.71 -1.15
N THR A 134 -5.01 -7.57 -0.51
CA THR A 134 -5.59 -7.31 0.82
C THR A 134 -7.11 -7.25 0.74
N ALA A 135 -7.68 -6.56 -0.24
CA ALA A 135 -9.13 -6.44 -0.43
C ALA A 135 -9.79 -7.80 -0.72
N LEU A 136 -9.18 -8.59 -1.62
CA LEU A 136 -9.65 -9.95 -1.94
C LEU A 136 -9.58 -10.88 -0.73
N THR A 137 -8.48 -10.82 0.04
CA THR A 137 -8.33 -11.62 1.26
C THR A 137 -9.35 -11.22 2.32
N VAL A 138 -9.58 -9.92 2.53
CA VAL A 138 -10.62 -9.41 3.44
C VAL A 138 -11.97 -10.00 3.05
N ALA A 139 -12.39 -9.87 1.80
CA ALA A 139 -13.68 -10.37 1.33
C ALA A 139 -13.78 -11.91 1.44
N LYS A 140 -12.72 -12.64 1.10
CA LYS A 140 -12.68 -14.10 1.17
C LYS A 140 -12.86 -14.61 2.59
N GLU A 141 -12.07 -14.06 3.52
CA GLU A 141 -12.00 -14.58 4.89
C GLU A 141 -13.15 -14.12 5.79
N THR A 142 -13.68 -12.92 5.55
CA THR A 142 -14.71 -12.33 6.42
C THR A 142 -16.10 -12.31 5.80
N ARG A 143 -16.20 -12.42 4.48
CA ARG A 143 -17.43 -12.17 3.71
C ARG A 143 -17.94 -10.73 3.83
N ALA A 144 -17.08 -9.79 4.25
CA ALA A 144 -17.38 -8.37 4.23
C ALA A 144 -17.60 -7.86 2.80
N ASP A 145 -18.42 -6.83 2.66
CA ASP A 145 -18.53 -6.10 1.39
C ASP A 145 -17.36 -5.11 1.30
N VAL A 146 -16.65 -5.12 0.19
CA VAL A 146 -15.45 -4.29 -0.03
C VAL A 146 -15.64 -3.42 -1.26
N LEU A 147 -15.39 -2.12 -1.13
CA LEU A 147 -15.30 -1.20 -2.26
C LEU A 147 -13.85 -0.71 -2.40
N CYS A 148 -13.25 -0.99 -3.54
CA CYS A 148 -11.89 -0.57 -3.88
C CYS A 148 -11.92 0.71 -4.70
N LEU A 149 -11.13 1.70 -4.28
CA LEU A 149 -10.93 2.94 -5.03
C LEU A 149 -9.48 3.03 -5.50
N ASP A 150 -9.31 3.44 -6.73
CA ASP A 150 -8.02 3.81 -7.29
C ASP A 150 -8.18 4.94 -8.31
N ILE A 151 -7.11 5.70 -8.54
CA ILE A 151 -7.07 6.76 -9.57
C ILE A 151 -6.67 6.22 -10.94
N ASP A 152 -6.08 5.03 -10.97
CA ASP A 152 -5.62 4.37 -12.20
C ASP A 152 -6.73 3.45 -12.75
N ALA A 153 -7.32 3.85 -13.88
CA ALA A 153 -8.39 3.11 -14.53
C ALA A 153 -7.97 1.69 -14.96
N GLU A 154 -6.72 1.48 -15.35
CA GLU A 154 -6.19 0.16 -15.70
C GLU A 154 -6.07 -0.74 -14.46
N ALA A 155 -5.65 -0.15 -13.32
CA ALA A 155 -5.62 -0.87 -12.05
C ALA A 155 -7.03 -1.32 -11.61
N LEU A 156 -8.03 -0.46 -11.79
CA LEU A 156 -9.43 -0.81 -11.50
C LEU A 156 -9.95 -1.95 -12.38
N ASP A 157 -9.65 -1.93 -13.69
CA ASP A 157 -10.04 -3.01 -14.62
C ASP A 157 -9.39 -4.33 -14.22
N LEU A 158 -8.08 -4.33 -14.02
CA LEU A 158 -7.34 -5.53 -13.60
C LEU A 158 -7.83 -6.05 -12.24
N GLY A 159 -8.03 -5.18 -11.26
CA GLY A 159 -8.56 -5.54 -9.95
C GLY A 159 -9.95 -6.18 -10.03
N SER A 160 -10.84 -5.64 -10.86
CA SER A 160 -12.18 -6.19 -11.09
C SER A 160 -12.12 -7.60 -11.71
N ARG A 161 -11.28 -7.78 -12.71
CA ARG A 161 -11.06 -9.10 -13.34
C ARG A 161 -10.45 -10.11 -12.37
N MET A 162 -9.57 -9.66 -11.47
CA MET A 162 -9.01 -10.48 -10.38
C MET A 162 -10.11 -10.91 -9.39
N ALA A 163 -11.05 -10.03 -9.05
CA ALA A 163 -12.19 -10.36 -8.21
C ALA A 163 -13.12 -11.39 -8.88
N GLU A 164 -13.37 -11.25 -10.17
CA GLU A 164 -14.11 -12.25 -10.97
C GLU A 164 -13.42 -13.62 -10.96
N ALA A 165 -12.13 -13.65 -11.28
CA ALA A 165 -11.34 -14.88 -11.33
C ALA A 165 -11.25 -15.59 -9.96
N SER A 166 -11.37 -14.84 -8.87
CA SER A 166 -11.41 -15.40 -7.50
C SER A 166 -12.82 -15.75 -7.01
N GLY A 167 -13.86 -15.53 -7.82
CA GLY A 167 -15.26 -15.74 -7.42
C GLY A 167 -15.74 -14.79 -6.32
N LEU A 168 -15.15 -13.60 -6.23
CA LEU A 168 -15.44 -12.58 -5.19
C LEU A 168 -16.12 -11.33 -5.76
N HIS A 169 -16.53 -11.33 -7.03
CA HIS A 169 -17.13 -10.17 -7.71
C HIS A 169 -18.40 -9.64 -7.00
N ASP A 170 -19.17 -10.53 -6.32
CA ASP A 170 -20.33 -10.12 -5.52
C ASP A 170 -19.96 -9.38 -4.22
N LYS A 171 -18.69 -9.49 -3.77
CA LYS A 171 -18.19 -8.94 -2.52
C LYS A 171 -17.19 -7.81 -2.68
N VAL A 172 -16.48 -7.78 -3.80
CA VAL A 172 -15.46 -6.77 -4.06
C VAL A 172 -15.83 -5.99 -5.31
N GLN A 173 -16.07 -4.71 -5.14
CA GLN A 173 -16.41 -3.78 -6.21
C GLN A 173 -15.29 -2.76 -6.39
N PHE A 174 -15.22 -2.14 -7.57
CA PHE A 174 -14.19 -1.17 -7.93
C PHE A 174 -14.81 0.10 -8.47
N SER A 175 -14.25 1.27 -8.10
CA SER A 175 -14.73 2.57 -8.57
C SER A 175 -13.59 3.58 -8.68
N GLY A 176 -13.59 4.36 -9.77
CA GLY A 176 -12.74 5.54 -9.95
C GLY A 176 -13.40 6.87 -9.54
N HIS A 177 -14.61 6.81 -8.96
CA HIS A 177 -15.33 8.01 -8.52
C HIS A 177 -14.77 8.57 -7.22
N GLY A 178 -14.96 9.87 -7.00
CA GLY A 178 -14.57 10.54 -5.77
C GLY A 178 -15.32 10.01 -4.54
N LEU A 179 -14.69 10.08 -3.38
CA LEU A 179 -15.23 9.58 -2.11
C LEU A 179 -16.64 10.11 -1.80
N LYS A 180 -16.88 11.41 -2.06
CA LYS A 180 -18.15 12.09 -1.73
C LYS A 180 -19.33 11.66 -2.61
N GLU A 181 -19.06 11.04 -3.76
CA GLU A 181 -20.08 10.65 -4.74
C GLU A 181 -20.64 9.25 -4.49
N LEU A 182 -20.02 8.48 -3.60
CA LEU A 182 -20.32 7.05 -3.41
C LEU A 182 -21.21 6.82 -2.19
N PRO A 183 -22.43 6.29 -2.37
CA PRO A 183 -23.31 5.95 -1.24
C PRO A 183 -22.67 4.97 -0.24
N PHE A 184 -21.85 4.04 -0.71
CA PHE A 184 -21.12 3.07 0.11
C PHE A 184 -20.29 3.74 1.21
N VAL A 185 -19.69 4.90 0.94
CA VAL A 185 -18.85 5.64 1.91
C VAL A 185 -19.63 6.02 3.16
N LYS A 186 -20.92 6.38 3.01
CA LYS A 186 -21.81 6.75 4.12
C LYS A 186 -22.20 5.58 5.02
N GLU A 187 -21.91 4.36 4.60
CA GLU A 187 -22.21 3.13 5.32
C GLU A 187 -20.93 2.37 5.70
N ALA A 188 -19.76 2.92 5.37
CA ALA A 188 -18.47 2.27 5.63
C ALA A 188 -18.23 2.13 7.14
N THR A 189 -17.96 0.92 7.57
CA THR A 189 -17.57 0.63 8.96
C THR A 189 -16.06 0.70 9.14
N HIS A 190 -15.33 0.42 8.06
CA HIS A 190 -13.87 0.45 8.02
C HIS A 190 -13.39 1.10 6.73
N VAL A 191 -12.31 1.85 6.84
CA VAL A 191 -11.58 2.38 5.69
C VAL A 191 -10.12 1.95 5.80
N MET A 192 -9.54 1.47 4.72
CA MET A 192 -8.11 1.18 4.63
C MET A 192 -7.48 2.11 3.60
N VAL A 193 -6.47 2.89 4.01
CA VAL A 193 -5.70 3.77 3.14
C VAL A 193 -4.33 3.15 2.91
N ALA A 194 -4.01 2.83 1.66
CA ALA A 194 -2.76 2.17 1.30
C ALA A 194 -1.53 3.06 1.52
N SER A 195 -0.37 2.44 1.70
CA SER A 195 0.87 3.15 2.00
C SER A 195 1.38 4.02 0.84
N LEU A 196 1.02 3.68 -0.39
CA LEU A 196 1.38 4.42 -1.59
C LEU A 196 0.38 5.50 -2.03
N VAL A 197 -0.67 5.76 -1.24
CA VAL A 197 -1.53 6.93 -1.46
C VAL A 197 -0.74 8.20 -1.14
N LYS A 198 -0.51 9.06 -2.13
CA LYS A 198 0.35 10.25 -2.02
C LYS A 198 -0.28 11.33 -1.14
N ASN A 199 -1.54 11.68 -1.41
CA ASN A 199 -2.24 12.79 -0.76
C ASN A 199 -3.06 12.31 0.45
N LYS A 200 -2.42 11.58 1.38
CA LYS A 200 -3.11 11.00 2.55
C LYS A 200 -3.91 12.02 3.36
N LEU A 201 -3.35 13.21 3.56
CA LEU A 201 -4.02 14.24 4.37
C LEU A 201 -5.32 14.74 3.72
N GLU A 202 -5.33 14.92 2.40
CA GLU A 202 -6.54 15.30 1.66
C GLU A 202 -7.58 14.17 1.72
N VAL A 203 -7.15 12.93 1.50
CA VAL A 203 -8.01 11.75 1.63
C VAL A 203 -8.61 11.63 3.02
N LEU A 204 -7.82 11.86 4.07
CA LEU A 204 -8.31 11.81 5.46
C LEU A 204 -9.32 12.94 5.75
N GLU A 205 -9.09 14.14 5.24
CA GLU A 205 -10.05 15.24 5.39
C GLU A 205 -11.37 14.96 4.66
N ASP A 206 -11.31 14.42 3.44
CA ASP A 206 -12.52 14.01 2.72
C ASP A 206 -13.25 12.86 3.42
N LEU A 207 -12.52 11.89 3.96
CA LEU A 207 -13.10 10.79 4.74
C LEU A 207 -13.78 11.31 6.01
N ARG A 208 -13.17 12.24 6.74
CA ARG A 208 -13.73 12.83 7.96
C ARG A 208 -15.10 13.43 7.74
N GLN A 209 -15.35 14.00 6.56
CA GLN A 209 -16.61 14.61 6.18
C GLN A 209 -17.64 13.60 5.62
N ALA A 210 -17.19 12.47 5.12
CA ALA A 210 -18.02 11.56 4.32
C ALA A 210 -18.44 10.27 5.05
N VAL A 211 -17.60 9.77 5.98
CA VAL A 211 -17.86 8.50 6.68
C VAL A 211 -18.65 8.70 7.97
N PRO A 212 -19.35 7.66 8.48
CA PRO A 212 -19.95 7.67 9.81
C PRO A 212 -18.93 7.95 10.92
N PRO A 213 -19.33 8.59 12.04
CA PRO A 213 -18.42 8.92 13.15
C PRO A 213 -17.72 7.71 13.77
N ASP A 214 -18.38 6.54 13.76
CA ASP A 214 -17.85 5.31 14.35
C ASP A 214 -16.93 4.53 13.41
N THR A 215 -16.68 5.03 12.18
CA THR A 215 -15.86 4.37 11.19
C THR A 215 -14.41 4.27 11.66
N SER A 216 -13.85 3.06 11.64
CA SER A 216 -12.43 2.81 11.91
C SER A 216 -11.62 3.01 10.63
N ILE A 217 -10.70 3.98 10.64
CA ILE A 217 -9.83 4.26 9.48
C ILE A 217 -8.43 3.74 9.78
N ILE A 218 -7.93 2.86 8.94
CA ILE A 218 -6.62 2.22 9.03
C ILE A 218 -5.73 2.86 7.97
N VAL A 219 -4.71 3.60 8.42
CA VAL A 219 -3.79 4.31 7.53
C VAL A 219 -2.44 3.61 7.54
N ARG A 220 -2.00 3.14 6.37
CA ARG A 220 -0.64 2.66 6.16
C ARG A 220 0.21 3.79 5.62
N TYR A 221 1.41 3.98 6.17
CA TYR A 221 2.33 5.07 5.81
C TYR A 221 3.77 4.67 6.09
N GLY A 222 4.74 5.52 5.75
CA GLY A 222 6.14 5.28 6.10
C GLY A 222 6.81 6.56 6.52
N ASN A 223 7.09 6.70 7.83
CA ASN A 223 7.94 7.76 8.36
C ASN A 223 9.38 7.27 8.54
N GLY A 224 10.32 8.19 8.74
CA GLY A 224 11.73 7.85 8.87
C GLY A 224 12.27 7.15 7.61
N LEU A 225 13.07 6.10 7.78
CA LEU A 225 13.65 5.35 6.65
C LEU A 225 12.58 4.71 5.75
N LYS A 226 11.41 4.35 6.29
CA LYS A 226 10.32 3.77 5.50
C LYS A 226 9.75 4.74 4.46
N SER A 227 10.02 6.04 4.60
CA SER A 227 9.60 7.08 3.64
C SER A 227 10.30 7.00 2.29
N ILE A 228 11.35 6.19 2.14
CA ILE A 228 12.01 5.95 0.85
C ILE A 228 11.20 5.04 -0.10
N PHE A 229 10.11 4.43 0.39
CA PHE A 229 9.20 3.63 -0.41
C PHE A 229 7.73 4.02 -0.18
N ASN A 230 7.33 4.31 1.05
CA ASN A 230 5.95 4.65 1.39
C ASN A 230 5.79 6.16 1.55
N TYR A 231 4.61 6.70 1.19
CA TYR A 231 4.36 8.11 1.47
C TYR A 231 4.17 8.36 2.97
N PRO A 232 4.82 9.40 3.50
CA PRO A 232 4.80 9.69 4.93
C PRO A 232 3.46 10.26 5.41
N LEU A 233 3.27 10.26 6.72
CA LEU A 233 2.19 10.91 7.44
C LEU A 233 2.83 11.75 8.56
N GLU A 234 3.22 12.98 8.25
CA GLU A 234 4.03 13.82 9.14
C GLU A 234 3.19 14.83 9.96
N LYS A 235 1.91 15.02 9.62
CA LYS A 235 1.02 15.90 10.37
C LYS A 235 0.59 15.24 11.68
N ASP A 236 0.60 16.00 12.78
CA ASP A 236 -0.08 15.59 14.01
C ASP A 236 -1.61 15.64 13.80
N LEU A 237 -2.22 14.47 13.86
CA LEU A 237 -3.65 14.26 13.68
C LEU A 237 -4.43 14.27 15.00
N SER A 238 -3.76 14.38 16.14
CA SER A 238 -4.34 14.22 17.48
C SER A 238 -5.44 15.24 17.83
N GLN A 239 -5.50 16.36 17.14
CA GLN A 239 -6.55 17.38 17.36
C GLN A 239 -7.89 16.97 16.73
N GLU A 240 -7.85 16.32 15.57
CA GLU A 240 -9.01 16.02 14.73
C GLU A 240 -9.47 14.56 14.86
N TRP A 241 -8.57 13.69 15.34
CA TRP A 241 -8.73 12.24 15.35
C TRP A 241 -8.37 11.61 16.69
N GLU A 242 -9.08 10.55 17.05
CA GLU A 242 -8.61 9.60 18.07
C GLU A 242 -7.57 8.67 17.43
N LEU A 243 -6.39 8.56 18.04
CA LEU A 243 -5.26 7.83 17.47
C LEU A 243 -4.99 6.55 18.24
N SER A 244 -4.83 5.44 17.52
CA SER A 244 -4.44 4.13 18.06
C SER A 244 -3.32 3.55 17.21
N PRO A 245 -2.04 3.75 17.57
CA PRO A 245 -0.91 3.19 16.85
C PRO A 245 -0.92 1.66 16.87
N VAL A 246 -0.64 1.04 15.73
CA VAL A 246 -0.51 -0.41 15.60
C VAL A 246 0.96 -0.77 15.48
N VAL A 247 1.55 -1.24 16.56
CA VAL A 247 2.97 -1.60 16.59
C VAL A 247 3.17 -2.98 15.97
N ARG A 248 4.01 -3.06 14.94
CA ARG A 248 4.44 -4.30 14.30
C ARG A 248 5.96 -4.34 14.20
N SER A 249 6.56 -5.43 14.63
CA SER A 249 7.99 -5.64 14.46
C SER A 249 8.32 -5.90 12.97
N ARG A 250 9.37 -5.24 12.47
CA ARG A 250 9.92 -5.44 11.11
C ARG A 250 8.94 -5.23 9.95
N SER A 251 7.95 -4.36 10.12
CA SER A 251 7.04 -3.99 9.04
C SER A 251 7.71 -2.99 8.09
N ILE A 252 7.46 -3.15 6.79
CA ILE A 252 7.93 -2.21 5.74
C ILE A 252 7.15 -0.90 5.70
N TYR A 253 6.04 -0.79 6.40
CA TYR A 253 5.24 0.42 6.62
C TYR A 253 4.77 0.49 8.07
N ASP A 254 4.37 1.67 8.50
CA ASP A 254 3.71 1.90 9.77
C ASP A 254 2.19 1.85 9.59
N THR A 255 1.47 1.56 10.65
CA THR A 255 0.01 1.50 10.64
C THR A 255 -0.55 2.31 11.80
N LEU A 256 -1.51 3.18 11.51
CA LEU A 256 -2.25 3.97 12.47
C LEU A 256 -3.75 3.70 12.29
N MET A 257 -4.44 3.34 13.34
CA MET A 257 -5.90 3.32 13.36
C MET A 257 -6.39 4.65 13.93
N ILE A 258 -7.32 5.29 13.23
CA ILE A 258 -7.90 6.57 13.62
C ILE A 258 -9.42 6.52 13.56
N LYS A 259 -10.07 7.36 14.35
CA LYS A 259 -11.51 7.61 14.29
C LYS A 259 -11.77 9.11 14.30
N PRO A 260 -12.81 9.61 13.60
CA PRO A 260 -13.22 11.00 13.75
C PRO A 260 -13.55 11.32 15.21
N LYS A 261 -13.17 12.53 15.67
CA LYS A 261 -13.57 13.05 16.99
C LYS A 261 -14.92 13.70 16.94
#